data_8ca771847a964d8f3fb290da90f156d2
#
_entry.id   8ca771847a964d8f3fb290da90f156d2
#
_cell.length_a   1.000
_cell.length_b   1.000
_cell.length_c   1.000
_cell.angle_alpha   90.00
_cell.angle_beta   90.00
_cell.angle_gamma   90.00
#
_symmetry.space_group_name_H-M   'P 1'
#
loop_
_entity.id
_entity.type
_entity.pdbx_description
1 polymer ?
#
loop_
_entity_poly.entity_id
_entity_poly.type
_entity_poly.pdbx_seq_one_letter_code
_entity_poly.pdbx_strand_id
1 'polypeptide(L)'
;MNLSCVHVRELAAWGLDVYEYRPYSFDLRNGPLPGRNPTRRPPLQQSNALLGKDSPVLRDAFLAQAERPDLLDEMKGLTWSLGVVDLRALVAFQRRLFFSSMYLPPIPATKDWPSLLALTFAPAQPPKYDISHDHASQVLLLRSNNPNLHVRIAGDVNSPLRIHTGSPFFEVACFRDRWFIRDGYHRAFAFLRAGVFEIPAVIVQAKTIEELGATKPWFFSEEVLFSADPPRVLDFLDDNLILEYDRPPLIKTLRITMDETFTSAVPTGEQS
;
A
#
# COMPACT_ATOMS: atom_id res chain seq x y z
N MET A 1 -6.96 -30.53 -0.50
CA MET A 1 -6.09 -29.33 -0.47
C MET A 1 -6.59 -28.46 0.67
N ASN A 2 -5.83 -28.32 1.74
CA ASN A 2 -6.16 -27.33 2.77
C ASN A 2 -5.94 -25.95 2.15
N LEU A 3 -7.01 -25.31 1.75
CA LEU A 3 -6.99 -23.90 1.38
C LEU A 3 -6.67 -23.13 2.67
N SER A 4 -5.44 -22.66 2.80
CA SER A 4 -5.04 -21.85 3.94
C SER A 4 -5.91 -20.59 3.97
N CYS A 5 -6.70 -20.38 5.04
CA CYS A 5 -7.46 -19.17 5.25
C CYS A 5 -6.53 -17.95 5.29
N VAL A 6 -7.04 -16.81 4.86
CA VAL A 6 -6.38 -15.50 5.01
C VAL A 6 -6.97 -14.82 6.22
N HIS A 7 -6.15 -14.61 7.25
CA HIS A 7 -6.55 -13.86 8.42
C HIS A 7 -6.62 -12.37 8.10
N VAL A 8 -7.71 -11.72 8.47
CA VAL A 8 -7.97 -10.29 8.21
C VAL A 8 -8.03 -9.54 9.52
N ARG A 9 -7.32 -8.43 9.59
CA ARG A 9 -7.38 -7.47 10.69
C ARG A 9 -7.90 -6.14 10.14
N GLU A 10 -9.11 -5.75 10.54
CA GLU A 10 -9.83 -4.61 9.97
C GLU A 10 -10.06 -3.51 11.00
N LEU A 11 -9.70 -2.25 10.66
CA LEU A 11 -10.03 -1.06 11.46
C LEU A 11 -11.53 -0.80 11.37
N ALA A 12 -12.27 -1.16 12.42
CA ALA A 12 -13.73 -1.17 12.44
C ALA A 12 -14.35 0.01 13.22
N ALA A 13 -13.56 0.72 14.04
CA ALA A 13 -14.04 1.82 14.87
C ALA A 13 -14.58 3.03 14.09
N TRP A 14 -14.16 3.18 12.81
CA TRP A 14 -14.62 4.24 11.89
C TRP A 14 -15.75 3.80 10.96
N GLY A 15 -16.49 2.77 11.35
CA GLY A 15 -17.54 2.16 10.56
C GLY A 15 -17.01 1.12 9.57
N LEU A 16 -17.91 0.21 9.18
CA LEU A 16 -17.63 -0.85 8.20
C LEU A 16 -18.12 -0.42 6.83
N ASP A 17 -17.41 -0.86 5.79
CA ASP A 17 -17.87 -0.78 4.41
C ASP A 17 -18.58 -2.08 3.99
N VAL A 18 -19.09 -2.09 2.77
CA VAL A 18 -19.60 -3.32 2.14
C VAL A 18 -18.43 -4.15 1.69
N TYR A 19 -18.17 -5.27 2.37
CA TYR A 19 -17.10 -6.20 2.04
C TYR A 19 -17.65 -7.63 2.00
N GLU A 20 -17.75 -8.20 0.81
CA GLU A 20 -18.43 -9.50 0.52
C GLU A 20 -17.82 -10.70 1.25
N TYR A 21 -16.52 -10.63 1.60
CA TYR A 21 -15.80 -11.72 2.29
C TYR A 21 -15.81 -11.57 3.82
N ARG A 22 -16.52 -10.59 4.36
CA ARG A 22 -16.73 -10.50 5.82
C ARG A 22 -17.82 -11.47 6.23
N PRO A 23 -17.62 -12.28 7.27
CA PRO A 23 -18.66 -13.20 7.75
C PRO A 23 -19.97 -12.47 8.12
N TYR A 24 -21.12 -13.06 7.77
CA TYR A 24 -22.45 -12.47 8.01
C TYR A 24 -22.77 -12.22 9.48
N SER A 25 -22.08 -12.89 10.42
CA SER A 25 -22.19 -12.63 11.86
C SER A 25 -21.87 -11.19 12.27
N PHE A 26 -21.24 -10.43 11.39
CA PHE A 26 -20.92 -9.01 11.56
C PHE A 26 -21.85 -8.10 10.73
N ASP A 27 -23.11 -8.51 10.51
CA ASP A 27 -24.09 -7.70 9.77
C ASP A 27 -24.32 -6.36 10.49
N LEU A 28 -24.07 -5.28 9.77
CA LEU A 28 -24.23 -3.89 10.21
C LEU A 28 -25.64 -3.54 10.68
N ARG A 29 -26.65 -4.35 10.33
CA ARG A 29 -28.05 -4.14 10.72
C ARG A 29 -28.32 -4.35 12.22
N ASN A 30 -27.39 -4.96 12.95
CA ASN A 30 -27.55 -5.32 14.34
C ASN A 30 -26.95 -4.32 15.35
N GLY A 31 -26.64 -3.09 14.93
CA GLY A 31 -26.21 -2.01 15.82
C GLY A 31 -24.69 -1.71 15.77
N PRO A 32 -24.23 -0.67 16.49
CA PRO A 32 -22.83 -0.30 16.53
C PRO A 32 -21.99 -1.42 17.11
N LEU A 33 -20.83 -1.65 16.48
CA LEU A 33 -19.86 -2.64 16.95
C LEU A 33 -19.49 -2.35 18.42
N PRO A 34 -19.68 -3.28 19.35
CA PRO A 34 -19.55 -3.01 20.78
C PRO A 34 -18.15 -2.47 21.15
N GLY A 35 -18.13 -1.39 21.92
CA GLY A 35 -16.94 -0.92 22.63
C GLY A 35 -15.89 -0.16 21.81
N ARG A 36 -16.11 0.08 20.52
CA ARG A 36 -15.14 0.76 19.66
C ARG A 36 -15.31 2.28 19.73
N ASN A 37 -14.45 2.91 20.51
CA ASN A 37 -14.48 4.36 20.67
C ASN A 37 -13.08 4.96 20.40
N PRO A 38 -12.85 5.55 19.22
CA PRO A 38 -11.56 6.17 18.89
C PRO A 38 -11.22 7.38 19.78
N THR A 39 -12.17 8.00 20.45
CA THR A 39 -11.95 9.25 21.21
C THR A 39 -11.10 9.09 22.48
N ARG A 40 -10.77 7.86 22.90
CA ARG A 40 -9.90 7.59 24.07
C ARG A 40 -8.41 7.64 23.75
N ARG A 41 -8.04 7.91 22.49
CA ARG A 41 -6.66 7.93 22.05
C ARG A 41 -6.02 9.31 22.30
N PRO A 42 -4.68 9.37 22.48
CA PRO A 42 -3.98 10.65 22.49
C PRO A 42 -4.17 11.38 21.15
N PRO A 43 -4.22 12.72 21.15
CA PRO A 43 -4.32 13.49 19.91
C PRO A 43 -3.26 13.12 18.88
N LEU A 44 -3.60 13.23 17.59
CA LEU A 44 -2.65 13.00 16.51
C LEU A 44 -1.57 14.10 16.53
N GLN A 45 -0.31 13.70 16.80
CA GLN A 45 0.83 14.62 16.79
C GLN A 45 1.46 14.60 15.39
N GLN A 46 1.06 15.54 14.54
CA GLN A 46 1.51 15.59 13.14
C GLN A 46 2.95 16.09 12.98
N SER A 47 3.43 16.92 13.92
CA SER A 47 4.76 17.52 13.85
C SER A 47 5.92 16.53 14.02
N ASN A 48 5.66 15.33 14.47
CA ASN A 48 6.68 14.34 14.85
C ASN A 48 6.84 13.19 13.85
N ALA A 49 6.15 13.22 12.70
CA ALA A 49 6.27 12.15 11.73
C ALA A 49 7.66 12.10 11.07
N LEU A 50 8.32 13.24 10.94
CA LEU A 50 9.65 13.34 10.33
C LEU A 50 10.72 13.50 11.41
N LEU A 51 11.52 12.48 11.63
CA LEU A 51 12.63 12.47 12.58
C LEU A 51 13.95 12.45 11.82
N GLY A 52 14.91 13.25 12.31
CA GLY A 52 16.35 13.05 12.09
C GLY A 52 16.85 12.87 10.67
N LYS A 53 16.77 13.90 9.83
CA LYS A 53 17.54 13.96 8.57
C LYS A 53 19.07 14.00 8.80
N ASP A 54 19.52 14.18 10.03
CA ASP A 54 20.91 14.55 10.37
C ASP A 54 21.76 13.41 10.94
N SER A 55 21.30 12.15 10.87
CA SER A 55 22.13 11.02 11.25
C SER A 55 23.24 10.79 10.21
N PRO A 56 24.53 10.96 10.54
CA PRO A 56 25.64 10.70 9.60
C PRO A 56 25.61 9.27 9.04
N VAL A 57 25.22 8.30 9.89
CA VAL A 57 25.11 6.88 9.51
C VAL A 57 24.06 6.65 8.43
N LEU A 58 22.98 7.43 8.43
CA LEU A 58 21.91 7.29 7.42
C LEU A 58 22.20 8.11 6.16
N ARG A 59 23.02 9.13 6.22
CA ARG A 59 23.28 10.02 5.08
C ARG A 59 23.86 9.25 3.88
N ASP A 60 24.94 8.51 4.09
CA ASP A 60 25.59 7.75 3.02
C ASP A 60 24.68 6.63 2.51
N ALA A 61 23.94 5.96 3.42
CA ALA A 61 22.98 4.96 3.05
C ALA A 61 21.84 5.55 2.22
N PHE A 62 21.30 6.72 2.58
CA PHE A 62 20.24 7.38 1.81
C PHE A 62 20.73 7.87 0.45
N LEU A 63 21.96 8.34 0.33
CA LEU A 63 22.55 8.68 -0.96
C LEU A 63 22.58 7.46 -1.88
N ALA A 64 23.08 6.33 -1.39
CA ALA A 64 23.09 5.09 -2.15
C ALA A 64 21.69 4.58 -2.53
N GLN A 65 20.70 4.73 -1.64
CA GLN A 65 19.32 4.38 -1.97
C GLN A 65 18.71 5.33 -3.02
N ALA A 66 18.99 6.63 -2.94
CA ALA A 66 18.44 7.63 -3.84
C ALA A 66 18.91 7.46 -5.31
N GLU A 67 20.04 6.81 -5.53
CA GLU A 67 20.61 6.52 -6.86
C GLU A 67 20.08 5.19 -7.45
N ARG A 68 19.27 4.43 -6.71
CA ARG A 68 18.77 3.14 -7.18
C ARG A 68 17.81 3.31 -8.37
N PRO A 69 18.04 2.62 -9.50
CA PRO A 69 17.20 2.74 -10.69
C PRO A 69 15.74 2.33 -10.46
N ASP A 70 15.51 1.30 -9.62
CA ASP A 70 14.17 0.81 -9.28
C ASP A 70 13.39 1.82 -8.43
N LEU A 71 14.05 2.52 -7.52
CA LEU A 71 13.44 3.60 -6.74
C LEU A 71 13.14 4.83 -7.61
N LEU A 72 14.06 5.23 -8.47
CA LEU A 72 13.87 6.34 -9.40
C LEU A 72 12.71 6.07 -10.37
N ASP A 73 12.57 4.84 -10.86
CA ASP A 73 11.45 4.44 -11.72
C ASP A 73 10.11 4.43 -10.95
N GLU A 74 10.10 3.95 -9.71
CA GLU A 74 8.89 3.92 -8.87
C GLU A 74 8.40 5.33 -8.50
N MET A 75 9.33 6.23 -8.21
CA MET A 75 9.04 7.61 -7.79
C MET A 75 8.93 8.60 -8.96
N LYS A 76 8.95 8.12 -10.20
CA LYS A 76 8.88 8.97 -11.40
C LYS A 76 7.63 9.86 -11.39
N GLY A 77 7.83 11.16 -11.56
CA GLY A 77 6.75 12.16 -11.58
C GLY A 77 6.29 12.63 -10.20
N LEU A 78 6.81 12.06 -9.11
CA LEU A 78 6.52 12.48 -7.73
C LEU A 78 7.62 13.39 -7.18
N THR A 79 7.25 14.25 -6.25
CA THR A 79 8.21 14.97 -5.41
C THR A 79 8.49 14.13 -4.18
N TRP A 80 9.73 13.67 -4.01
CA TRP A 80 10.08 12.76 -2.93
C TRP A 80 11.45 13.02 -2.32
N SER A 81 11.68 12.44 -1.15
CA SER A 81 12.95 12.45 -0.43
C SER A 81 13.09 11.18 0.42
N LEU A 82 14.24 10.97 1.04
CA LEU A 82 14.46 9.92 2.03
C LEU A 82 14.55 10.52 3.43
N GLY A 83 14.08 9.79 4.42
CA GLY A 83 14.13 10.23 5.82
C GLY A 83 13.72 9.14 6.80
N VAL A 84 13.72 9.47 8.08
CA VAL A 84 13.24 8.62 9.17
C VAL A 84 11.86 9.12 9.61
N VAL A 85 10.92 8.22 9.78
CA VAL A 85 9.54 8.54 10.18
C VAL A 85 9.17 7.80 11.46
N ASP A 86 8.30 8.42 12.27
CA ASP A 86 7.68 7.78 13.41
C ASP A 86 6.35 7.14 12.99
N LEU A 87 6.28 5.81 13.03
CA LEU A 87 5.10 5.04 12.64
C LEU A 87 3.86 5.39 13.47
N ARG A 88 4.03 5.86 14.70
CA ARG A 88 2.93 6.20 15.62
C ARG A 88 2.16 7.45 15.16
N ALA A 89 2.80 8.31 14.36
CA ALA A 89 2.22 9.53 13.84
C ALA A 89 1.52 9.36 12.48
N LEU A 90 1.57 8.16 11.87
CA LEU A 90 1.05 7.94 10.53
C LEU A 90 -0.44 7.60 10.52
N VAL A 91 -1.17 8.28 9.66
CA VAL A 91 -2.57 7.98 9.34
C VAL A 91 -2.63 6.78 8.37
N ALA A 92 -3.61 5.91 8.58
CA ALA A 92 -3.87 4.76 7.72
C ALA A 92 -5.09 5.04 6.82
N PHE A 93 -4.92 5.03 5.50
CA PHE A 93 -6.07 5.07 4.58
C PHE A 93 -6.59 3.67 4.23
N GLN A 94 -5.78 2.63 4.39
CA GLN A 94 -6.18 1.25 4.19
C GLN A 94 -6.92 0.72 5.42
N ARG A 95 -8.09 0.10 5.19
CA ARG A 95 -8.93 -0.43 6.28
C ARG A 95 -8.47 -1.77 6.82
N ARG A 96 -7.81 -2.61 5.99
CA ARG A 96 -7.57 -4.03 6.27
C ARG A 96 -6.13 -4.43 6.05
N LEU A 97 -5.65 -5.29 6.93
CA LEU A 97 -4.44 -6.08 6.73
C LEU A 97 -4.83 -7.54 6.46
N PHE A 98 -4.17 -8.15 5.48
CA PHE A 98 -4.44 -9.52 5.05
C PHE A 98 -3.22 -10.39 5.32
N PHE A 99 -3.30 -11.25 6.32
CA PHE A 99 -2.23 -12.17 6.69
C PHE A 99 -2.48 -13.52 6.02
N SER A 100 -1.91 -13.72 4.85
CA SER A 100 -1.69 -15.03 4.28
C SER A 100 -0.39 -15.60 4.88
N SER A 101 0.02 -16.79 4.47
CA SER A 101 1.31 -17.40 4.86
C SER A 101 2.54 -16.57 4.43
N MET A 102 2.40 -15.25 4.34
CA MET A 102 3.45 -14.33 3.94
C MET A 102 4.48 -14.23 5.08
N TYR A 103 5.65 -14.75 4.83
CA TYR A 103 6.79 -14.64 5.72
C TYR A 103 7.19 -13.16 5.81
N LEU A 104 6.97 -12.56 6.98
CA LEU A 104 7.61 -11.30 7.33
C LEU A 104 9.00 -11.64 7.88
N PRO A 105 10.08 -11.02 7.38
CA PRO A 105 11.39 -11.23 7.94
C PRO A 105 11.40 -10.84 9.42
N PRO A 106 12.23 -11.47 10.26
CA PRO A 106 12.33 -11.13 11.66
C PRO A 106 12.73 -9.66 11.82
N ILE A 107 11.98 -8.94 12.63
CA ILE A 107 12.29 -7.55 12.98
C ILE A 107 13.38 -7.56 14.04
N PRO A 108 14.48 -6.78 13.86
CA PRO A 108 15.52 -6.67 14.88
C PRO A 108 14.95 -6.11 16.18
N ALA A 109 15.29 -6.74 17.31
CA ALA A 109 14.83 -6.30 18.62
C ALA A 109 15.41 -4.97 19.09
N THR A 110 16.51 -4.54 18.46
CA THR A 110 17.19 -3.26 18.73
C THR A 110 17.21 -2.41 17.48
N LYS A 111 17.29 -1.09 17.65
CA LYS A 111 17.40 -0.13 16.53
C LYS A 111 18.74 -0.33 15.81
N ASP A 112 18.73 -1.14 14.78
CA ASP A 112 19.85 -1.39 13.88
C ASP A 112 19.55 -0.82 12.50
N TRP A 113 20.18 0.30 12.15
CA TRP A 113 19.89 0.99 10.89
C TRP A 113 20.16 0.17 9.63
N PRO A 114 21.25 -0.60 9.50
CA PRO A 114 21.46 -1.47 8.35
C PRO A 114 20.34 -2.47 8.14
N SER A 115 19.90 -3.15 9.19
CA SER A 115 18.78 -4.11 9.12
C SER A 115 17.46 -3.42 8.80
N LEU A 116 17.17 -2.25 9.38
CA LEU A 116 15.97 -1.47 9.08
C LEU A 116 15.96 -1.00 7.63
N LEU A 117 17.09 -0.51 7.11
CA LEU A 117 17.25 -0.15 5.70
C LEU A 117 16.99 -1.34 4.77
N ALA A 118 17.54 -2.52 5.08
CA ALA A 118 17.31 -3.72 4.30
C ALA A 118 15.83 -4.14 4.24
N LEU A 119 15.06 -3.89 5.32
CA LEU A 119 13.64 -4.18 5.40
C LEU A 119 12.76 -3.13 4.72
N THR A 120 13.18 -1.86 4.74
CA THR A 120 12.39 -0.74 4.20
C THR A 120 12.74 -0.40 2.74
N PHE A 121 13.93 -0.80 2.27
CA PHE A 121 14.41 -0.65 0.89
C PHE A 121 14.75 -2.01 0.28
N ALA A 122 13.92 -3.02 0.53
CA ALA A 122 14.12 -4.36 -0.02
C ALA A 122 14.18 -4.32 -1.56
N PRO A 123 14.89 -5.27 -2.19
CA PRO A 123 14.84 -5.40 -3.65
C PRO A 123 13.46 -5.87 -4.10
N ALA A 124 13.04 -5.38 -5.27
CA ALA A 124 11.78 -5.82 -5.89
C ALA A 124 11.83 -7.33 -6.14
N GLN A 125 10.77 -8.03 -5.74
CA GLN A 125 10.63 -9.46 -6.00
C GLN A 125 9.95 -9.65 -7.37
N PRO A 126 10.38 -10.63 -8.18
CA PRO A 126 9.69 -10.95 -9.42
C PRO A 126 8.21 -11.31 -9.15
N PRO A 127 7.26 -10.78 -9.92
CA PRO A 127 5.86 -11.11 -9.76
C PRO A 127 5.61 -12.58 -10.10
N LYS A 128 4.83 -13.28 -9.24
CA LYS A 128 4.40 -14.65 -9.48
C LYS A 128 2.98 -14.66 -9.98
N TYR A 129 2.75 -15.21 -11.16
CA TYR A 129 1.43 -15.31 -11.79
C TYR A 129 1.42 -16.44 -12.82
N ASP A 130 0.22 -16.97 -13.06
CA ASP A 130 -0.07 -17.85 -14.18
C ASP A 130 -0.56 -17.01 -15.37
N ILE A 131 -0.13 -17.37 -16.57
CA ILE A 131 -0.54 -16.70 -17.80
C ILE A 131 -1.29 -17.70 -18.68
N SER A 132 -2.42 -17.26 -19.24
CA SER A 132 -3.15 -17.98 -20.27
C SER A 132 -3.63 -17.01 -21.35
N HIS A 133 -3.61 -17.47 -22.60
CA HIS A 133 -4.05 -16.72 -23.78
C HIS A 133 -5.24 -17.44 -24.43
N ASP A 134 -6.34 -16.73 -24.59
CA ASP A 134 -7.47 -17.18 -25.40
C ASP A 134 -7.34 -16.58 -26.79
N HIS A 135 -6.91 -17.41 -27.75
CA HIS A 135 -6.68 -17.01 -29.13
C HIS A 135 -7.96 -16.59 -29.84
N ALA A 136 -9.12 -17.16 -29.47
CA ALA A 136 -10.40 -16.85 -30.12
C ALA A 136 -10.91 -15.46 -29.75
N SER A 137 -10.71 -15.05 -28.51
CA SER A 137 -11.16 -13.75 -27.99
C SER A 137 -10.03 -12.69 -27.93
N GLN A 138 -8.80 -13.04 -28.34
CA GLN A 138 -7.61 -12.19 -28.21
C GLN A 138 -7.43 -11.63 -26.79
N VAL A 139 -7.65 -12.49 -25.80
CA VAL A 139 -7.57 -12.12 -24.37
C VAL A 139 -6.39 -12.78 -23.69
N LEU A 140 -5.57 -11.98 -23.04
CA LEU A 140 -4.51 -12.44 -22.15
C LEU A 140 -5.01 -12.34 -20.70
N LEU A 141 -4.94 -13.46 -19.95
CA LEU A 141 -5.31 -13.53 -18.54
C LEU A 141 -4.05 -13.77 -17.70
N LEU A 142 -3.87 -12.93 -16.69
CA LEU A 142 -2.83 -13.06 -15.67
C LEU A 142 -3.50 -13.36 -14.34
N ARG A 143 -3.19 -14.48 -13.69
CA ARG A 143 -3.77 -14.88 -12.41
C ARG A 143 -2.71 -14.99 -11.33
N SER A 144 -2.99 -14.42 -10.16
CA SER A 144 -2.06 -14.45 -9.03
C SER A 144 -2.80 -14.48 -7.70
N ASN A 145 -2.22 -15.16 -6.72
CA ASN A 145 -2.64 -15.08 -5.33
C ASN A 145 -2.21 -13.76 -4.67
N ASN A 146 -1.35 -12.97 -5.34
CA ASN A 146 -0.92 -11.66 -4.84
C ASN A 146 -1.93 -10.59 -5.27
N PRO A 147 -2.68 -9.98 -4.34
CA PRO A 147 -3.63 -8.92 -4.66
C PRO A 147 -2.97 -7.65 -5.22
N ASN A 148 -1.65 -7.48 -4.99
CA ASN A 148 -0.86 -6.36 -5.46
C ASN A 148 -0.24 -6.57 -6.84
N LEU A 149 -0.66 -7.62 -7.60
CA LEU A 149 -0.27 -7.76 -9.00
C LEU A 149 -0.94 -6.65 -9.83
N HIS A 150 -0.14 -5.88 -10.57
CA HIS A 150 -0.60 -4.79 -11.42
C HIS A 150 0.07 -4.85 -12.80
N VAL A 151 -0.59 -4.22 -13.78
CA VAL A 151 -0.02 -3.92 -15.10
C VAL A 151 0.02 -2.41 -15.24
N ARG A 152 1.14 -1.88 -15.70
CA ARG A 152 1.28 -0.47 -16.06
C ARG A 152 1.91 -0.32 -17.45
N ILE A 153 1.62 0.81 -18.10
CA ILE A 153 2.31 1.22 -19.32
C ILE A 153 3.68 1.73 -18.90
N ALA A 154 4.73 1.12 -19.43
CA ALA A 154 6.10 1.41 -19.01
C ALA A 154 6.73 2.61 -19.74
N GLY A 155 6.14 3.09 -20.83
CA GLY A 155 6.70 4.16 -21.66
C GLY A 155 7.97 3.76 -22.44
N ASP A 156 8.37 2.48 -22.37
CA ASP A 156 9.43 1.90 -23.18
C ASP A 156 8.81 1.25 -24.42
N VAL A 157 9.24 1.67 -25.60
CA VAL A 157 8.71 1.18 -26.88
C VAL A 157 8.92 -0.32 -27.06
N ASN A 158 10.04 -0.86 -26.55
CA ASN A 158 10.37 -2.29 -26.64
C ASN A 158 9.68 -3.14 -25.58
N SER A 159 9.19 -2.51 -24.49
CA SER A 159 8.52 -3.19 -23.40
C SER A 159 7.38 -2.30 -22.86
N PRO A 160 6.31 -2.10 -23.65
CA PRO A 160 5.28 -1.12 -23.34
C PRO A 160 4.44 -1.47 -22.12
N LEU A 161 4.36 -2.75 -21.75
CA LEU A 161 3.63 -3.23 -20.58
C LEU A 161 4.57 -3.82 -19.55
N ARG A 162 4.43 -3.38 -18.31
CA ARG A 162 5.19 -3.92 -17.19
C ARG A 162 4.25 -4.54 -16.16
N ILE A 163 4.51 -5.80 -15.84
CA ILE A 163 3.82 -6.51 -14.77
C ILE A 163 4.65 -6.33 -13.50
N HIS A 164 4.03 -5.84 -12.44
CA HIS A 164 4.71 -5.60 -11.17
C HIS A 164 3.80 -5.94 -9.99
N THR A 165 4.37 -6.15 -8.84
CA THR A 165 3.68 -6.20 -7.54
C THR A 165 3.85 -4.85 -6.86
N GLY A 166 3.15 -4.60 -5.74
CA GLY A 166 3.28 -3.36 -4.99
C GLY A 166 4.74 -2.98 -4.70
N SER A 167 4.95 -1.76 -4.26
CA SER A 167 6.29 -1.20 -4.03
C SER A 167 7.11 -2.05 -3.04
N PRO A 168 8.39 -2.31 -3.33
CA PRO A 168 9.29 -2.95 -2.39
C PRO A 168 9.73 -1.98 -1.27
N PHE A 169 9.51 -0.68 -1.47
CA PHE A 169 9.91 0.37 -0.54
C PHE A 169 8.87 0.60 0.54
N PHE A 170 9.34 1.04 1.71
CA PHE A 170 8.44 1.59 2.71
C PHE A 170 8.16 3.05 2.37
N GLU A 171 6.91 3.36 2.09
CA GLU A 171 6.52 4.66 1.57
C GLU A 171 5.57 5.39 2.51
N VAL A 172 5.87 6.66 2.72
CA VAL A 172 5.05 7.60 3.50
C VAL A 172 4.75 8.81 2.62
N ALA A 173 3.57 9.37 2.73
CA ALA A 173 3.22 10.60 2.05
C ALA A 173 2.81 11.68 3.03
N CYS A 174 3.24 12.92 2.75
CA CYS A 174 2.68 14.13 3.36
C CYS A 174 1.66 14.71 2.38
N PHE A 175 0.41 14.86 2.84
CA PHE A 175 -0.68 15.43 2.05
C PHE A 175 -1.57 16.30 2.94
N ARG A 176 -1.79 17.57 2.58
CA ARG A 176 -2.57 18.55 3.37
C ARG A 176 -2.17 18.55 4.85
N ASP A 177 -0.86 18.64 5.11
CA ASP A 177 -0.24 18.68 6.45
C ASP A 177 -0.48 17.43 7.31
N ARG A 178 -0.88 16.30 6.71
CA ARG A 178 -0.99 15.00 7.37
C ARG A 178 -0.03 13.99 6.77
N TRP A 179 0.44 13.11 7.64
CA TRP A 179 1.38 12.06 7.29
C TRP A 179 0.64 10.72 7.21
N PHE A 180 0.77 10.06 6.06
CA PHE A 180 0.09 8.81 5.74
C PHE A 180 1.10 7.73 5.43
N ILE A 181 0.82 6.51 5.81
CA ILE A 181 1.50 5.36 5.21
C ILE A 181 0.94 5.16 3.80
N ARG A 182 1.83 5.16 2.79
CA ARG A 182 1.47 4.98 1.38
C ARG A 182 1.61 3.52 0.95
N ASP A 183 2.73 2.86 1.31
CA ASP A 183 2.95 1.42 1.15
C ASP A 183 3.77 0.86 2.33
N GLY A 184 3.63 -0.45 2.58
CA GLY A 184 4.35 -1.13 3.67
C GLY A 184 3.54 -1.40 4.92
N TYR A 185 2.21 -1.41 4.86
CA TYR A 185 1.32 -1.63 6.01
C TYR A 185 1.65 -2.88 6.84
N HIS A 186 1.95 -4.02 6.22
CA HIS A 186 2.33 -5.24 6.94
C HIS A 186 3.67 -5.10 7.65
N ARG A 187 4.63 -4.39 7.03
CA ARG A 187 5.93 -4.08 7.66
C ARG A 187 5.75 -3.13 8.83
N ALA A 188 4.91 -2.09 8.67
CA ALA A 188 4.58 -1.16 9.76
C ALA A 188 3.98 -1.90 10.96
N PHE A 189 3.00 -2.78 10.72
CA PHE A 189 2.41 -3.60 11.76
C PHE A 189 3.45 -4.49 12.48
N ALA A 190 4.35 -5.13 11.73
CA ALA A 190 5.41 -5.95 12.30
C ALA A 190 6.41 -5.11 13.13
N PHE A 191 6.83 -3.95 12.63
CA PHE A 191 7.69 -3.01 13.36
C PHE A 191 7.05 -2.55 14.67
N LEU A 192 5.80 -2.09 14.61
CA LEU A 192 5.07 -1.64 15.79
C LEU A 192 4.92 -2.74 16.84
N ARG A 193 4.61 -3.97 16.42
CA ARG A 193 4.56 -5.15 17.32
C ARG A 193 5.89 -5.46 17.97
N ALA A 194 6.99 -5.20 17.27
CA ALA A 194 8.35 -5.38 17.79
C ALA A 194 8.83 -4.18 18.64
N GLY A 195 8.03 -3.13 18.82
CA GLY A 195 8.41 -1.92 19.55
C GLY A 195 9.36 -1.01 18.77
N VAL A 196 9.49 -1.20 17.45
CA VAL A 196 10.30 -0.37 16.55
C VAL A 196 9.41 0.70 15.94
N PHE A 197 9.58 1.94 16.37
CA PHE A 197 8.70 3.04 15.97
C PHE A 197 9.31 3.94 14.90
N GLU A 198 10.61 4.10 14.90
CA GLU A 198 11.33 4.98 13.97
C GLU A 198 12.00 4.15 12.89
N ILE A 199 11.63 4.37 11.65
CA ILE A 199 12.14 3.60 10.50
C ILE A 199 12.54 4.51 9.34
N PRO A 200 13.52 4.10 8.52
CA PRO A 200 13.81 4.75 7.25
C PRO A 200 12.64 4.57 6.27
N ALA A 201 12.37 5.60 5.46
CA ALA A 201 11.27 5.57 4.50
C ALA A 201 11.55 6.45 3.27
N VAL A 202 10.86 6.16 2.18
CA VAL A 202 10.64 7.10 1.08
C VAL A 202 9.49 8.02 1.48
N ILE A 203 9.70 9.33 1.33
CA ILE A 203 8.77 10.38 1.72
C ILE A 203 8.29 11.10 0.47
N VAL A 204 7.02 10.95 0.14
CA VAL A 204 6.35 11.62 -0.98
C VAL A 204 5.66 12.87 -0.49
N GLN A 205 5.87 14.00 -1.19
CA GLN A 205 5.10 15.22 -1.01
C GLN A 205 3.90 15.18 -1.97
N ALA A 206 2.82 14.54 -1.54
CA ALA A 206 1.64 14.36 -2.38
C ALA A 206 0.87 15.68 -2.55
N LYS A 207 0.48 15.99 -3.79
CA LYS A 207 -0.32 17.16 -4.15
C LYS A 207 -1.78 16.82 -4.35
N THR A 208 -2.06 15.56 -4.68
CA THR A 208 -3.40 15.05 -4.95
C THR A 208 -3.66 13.74 -4.20
N ILE A 209 -4.92 13.33 -4.15
CA ILE A 209 -5.32 12.06 -3.53
C ILE A 209 -4.80 10.85 -4.33
N GLU A 210 -4.59 11.03 -5.65
CA GLU A 210 -3.98 10.04 -6.52
C GLU A 210 -2.50 9.83 -6.19
N GLU A 211 -1.74 10.93 -5.98
CA GLU A 211 -0.34 10.85 -5.56
C GLU A 211 -0.21 10.24 -4.16
N LEU A 212 -1.17 10.48 -3.26
CA LEU A 212 -1.27 9.78 -1.98
C LEU A 212 -1.49 8.28 -2.16
N GLY A 213 -2.18 7.87 -3.22
CA GLY A 213 -2.55 6.49 -3.49
C GLY A 213 -3.86 6.03 -2.83
N ALA A 214 -4.64 6.95 -2.24
CA ALA A 214 -5.84 6.65 -1.46
C ALA A 214 -7.15 6.67 -2.30
N THR A 215 -7.10 6.25 -3.56
CA THR A 215 -8.23 6.36 -4.52
C THR A 215 -9.14 5.14 -4.57
N LYS A 216 -8.85 4.06 -3.86
CA LYS A 216 -9.66 2.85 -3.95
C LYS A 216 -10.95 2.96 -3.12
N PRO A 217 -12.11 2.49 -3.63
CA PRO A 217 -13.39 2.63 -2.95
C PRO A 217 -13.49 1.87 -1.61
N TRP A 218 -12.58 0.92 -1.38
CA TRP A 218 -12.49 0.18 -0.11
C TRP A 218 -11.51 0.78 0.90
N PHE A 219 -10.94 1.95 0.62
CA PHE A 219 -10.18 2.73 1.58
C PHE A 219 -11.10 3.63 2.41
N PHE A 220 -10.58 4.27 3.43
CA PHE A 220 -11.31 5.29 4.16
C PHE A 220 -11.55 6.50 3.27
N SER A 221 -12.74 7.11 3.42
CA SER A 221 -13.08 8.35 2.70
C SER A 221 -12.21 9.53 3.19
N GLU A 222 -12.06 10.57 2.37
CA GLU A 222 -11.36 11.79 2.76
C GLU A 222 -11.94 12.40 4.04
N GLU A 223 -13.26 12.37 4.23
CA GLU A 223 -13.92 12.86 5.43
C GLU A 223 -13.38 12.18 6.68
N VAL A 224 -13.20 10.86 6.67
CA VAL A 224 -12.63 10.10 7.77
C VAL A 224 -11.14 10.41 7.93
N LEU A 225 -10.39 10.44 6.83
CA LEU A 225 -8.95 10.68 6.83
C LEU A 225 -8.58 12.07 7.35
N PHE A 226 -9.44 13.07 7.13
CA PHE A 226 -9.25 14.45 7.58
C PHE A 226 -10.10 14.85 8.78
N SER A 227 -10.78 13.90 9.44
CA SER A 227 -11.48 14.12 10.71
C SER A 227 -10.51 14.51 11.84
N ALA A 228 -11.04 14.95 12.96
CA ALA A 228 -10.26 15.27 14.15
C ALA A 228 -9.55 14.02 14.73
N ASP A 229 -10.11 12.83 14.50
CA ASP A 229 -9.60 11.56 15.00
C ASP A 229 -9.53 10.50 13.89
N PRO A 230 -8.57 10.62 12.95
CA PRO A 230 -8.43 9.70 11.83
C PRO A 230 -7.87 8.34 12.28
N PRO A 231 -8.09 7.28 11.48
CA PRO A 231 -7.46 5.99 11.70
C PRO A 231 -5.94 6.09 11.56
N ARG A 232 -5.19 5.45 12.46
CA ARG A 232 -3.72 5.44 12.48
C ARG A 232 -3.20 4.03 12.22
N VAL A 233 -1.97 3.96 11.76
CA VAL A 233 -1.29 2.66 11.60
C VAL A 233 -1.16 1.93 12.95
N LEU A 234 -0.95 2.68 14.04
CA LEU A 234 -0.86 2.14 15.40
C LEU A 234 -2.18 1.48 15.84
N ASP A 235 -3.32 1.93 15.34
CA ASP A 235 -4.63 1.40 15.73
C ASP A 235 -4.87 -0.04 15.31
N PHE A 236 -4.10 -0.55 14.36
CA PHE A 236 -4.09 -1.97 14.05
C PHE A 236 -3.60 -2.86 15.22
N LEU A 237 -2.99 -2.29 16.26
CA LEU A 237 -2.59 -3.02 17.47
C LEU A 237 -3.63 -2.98 18.60
N ASP A 238 -4.65 -2.15 18.49
CA ASP A 238 -5.68 -2.01 19.53
C ASP A 238 -6.90 -2.88 19.20
N ASP A 239 -7.06 -3.97 19.94
CA ASP A 239 -8.15 -4.93 19.76
C ASP A 239 -9.54 -4.32 19.96
N ASN A 240 -9.64 -3.16 20.63
CA ASN A 240 -10.90 -2.42 20.77
C ASN A 240 -11.29 -1.64 19.51
N LEU A 241 -10.36 -1.41 18.58
CA LEU A 241 -10.59 -0.62 17.37
C LEU A 241 -10.71 -1.49 16.12
N ILE A 242 -10.41 -2.79 16.24
CA ILE A 242 -10.34 -3.71 15.10
C ILE A 242 -11.42 -4.78 15.16
N LEU A 243 -11.61 -5.42 14.02
CA LEU A 243 -12.33 -6.65 13.83
C LEU A 243 -11.39 -7.68 13.20
N GLU A 244 -11.36 -8.89 13.74
CA GLU A 244 -10.59 -10.00 13.18
C GLU A 244 -11.51 -11.10 12.67
N TYR A 245 -11.19 -11.65 11.50
CA TYR A 245 -11.90 -12.76 10.88
C TYR A 245 -11.04 -13.45 9.82
N ASP A 246 -11.42 -14.67 9.48
CA ASP A 246 -10.81 -15.42 8.38
C ASP A 246 -11.67 -15.36 7.13
N ARG A 247 -11.04 -15.31 5.96
CA ARG A 247 -11.68 -15.39 4.66
C ARG A 247 -10.95 -16.40 3.76
N PRO A 248 -11.61 -16.92 2.71
CA PRO A 248 -10.93 -17.72 1.70
C PRO A 248 -9.85 -16.91 0.96
N PRO A 249 -8.79 -17.57 0.48
CA PRO A 249 -7.81 -16.92 -0.39
C PRO A 249 -8.50 -16.50 -1.70
N LEU A 250 -8.11 -15.33 -2.21
CA LEU A 250 -8.61 -14.80 -3.47
C LEU A 250 -7.55 -14.89 -4.54
N ILE A 251 -7.99 -15.13 -5.77
CA ILE A 251 -7.14 -15.09 -6.96
C ILE A 251 -7.46 -13.80 -7.71
N LYS A 252 -6.49 -12.92 -7.83
CA LYS A 252 -6.60 -11.74 -8.68
C LYS A 252 -6.42 -12.15 -10.14
N THR A 253 -7.36 -11.78 -10.98
CA THR A 253 -7.27 -11.96 -12.43
C THR A 253 -7.19 -10.60 -13.11
N LEU A 254 -6.12 -10.36 -13.85
CA LEU A 254 -5.99 -9.23 -14.75
C LEU A 254 -6.32 -9.71 -16.18
N ARG A 255 -7.15 -8.95 -16.87
CA ARG A 255 -7.55 -9.21 -18.24
C ARG A 255 -7.00 -8.11 -19.13
N ILE A 256 -6.28 -8.50 -20.19
CA ILE A 256 -5.76 -7.60 -21.21
C ILE A 256 -6.41 -8.02 -22.53
N THR A 257 -7.14 -7.12 -23.17
CA THR A 257 -7.76 -7.28 -24.47
C THR A 257 -6.94 -6.55 -25.53
N MET A 258 -6.85 -7.12 -26.72
CA MET A 258 -6.16 -6.53 -27.87
C MET A 258 -7.19 -6.28 -28.96
N ASP A 259 -7.29 -5.02 -29.40
CA ASP A 259 -8.14 -4.61 -30.52
C ASP A 259 -7.28 -4.11 -31.66
N GLU A 260 -7.58 -4.56 -32.86
CA GLU A 260 -6.90 -4.12 -34.08
C GLU A 260 -7.83 -3.20 -34.89
N THR A 261 -7.31 -2.03 -35.29
CA THR A 261 -8.05 -1.11 -36.14
C THR A 261 -7.16 -0.68 -37.33
N PHE A 262 -7.76 -0.57 -38.48
CA PHE A 262 -7.11 -0.04 -39.67
C PHE A 262 -7.62 1.37 -39.94
N THR A 263 -6.73 2.33 -40.02
CA THR A 263 -7.04 3.72 -40.41
C THR A 263 -6.31 4.06 -41.70
N SER A 264 -6.91 4.92 -42.54
CA SER A 264 -6.23 5.39 -43.76
C SER A 264 -4.94 6.13 -43.42
N ALA A 265 -3.83 5.73 -44.02
CA ALA A 265 -2.56 6.45 -43.90
C ALA A 265 -2.51 7.75 -44.74
N VAL A 266 -3.50 7.96 -45.60
CA VAL A 266 -3.60 9.17 -46.42
C VAL A 266 -4.44 10.19 -45.65
N PRO A 267 -3.93 11.39 -45.33
CA PRO A 267 -4.76 12.46 -44.78
C PRO A 267 -5.92 12.70 -45.78
N THR A 268 -7.16 12.69 -45.28
CA THR A 268 -8.30 13.19 -46.07
C THR A 268 -8.01 14.64 -46.37
N GLY A 269 -7.47 14.90 -47.53
CA GLY A 269 -7.15 16.24 -48.01
C GLY A 269 -8.41 17.08 -47.99
N GLU A 270 -8.26 18.29 -47.48
CA GLU A 270 -9.23 19.36 -47.59
C GLU A 270 -9.85 19.33 -49.00
N GLN A 271 -11.12 18.99 -49.04
CA GLN A 271 -11.92 19.30 -50.21
C GLN A 271 -12.19 20.81 -50.17
N SER A 272 -11.41 21.53 -50.95
CA SER A 272 -11.62 22.96 -51.30
C SER A 272 -12.93 23.16 -52.04
#